data_a8495945c9163eed5ad3e3e1749f7431
#
_entry.id   a8495945c9163eed5ad3e3e1749f7431
#
_cell.length_a   1.000
_cell.length_b   1.000
_cell.length_c   1.000
_cell.angle_alpha   90.00
_cell.angle_beta   90.00
_cell.angle_gamma   90.00
#
_symmetry.space_group_name_H-M   'P 1'
#
loop_
_entity.id
_entity.type
_entity.pdbx_description
1 polymer ?
#
loop_
_entity_poly.entity_id
_entity_poly.type
_entity_poly.pdbx_seq_one_letter_code
_entity_poly.pdbx_strand_id
1 'polypeptide(L)'
;MKILKSWLEDYIDKKISNKRLEEIFINSGLEVEAVETSIDDKVVVAKIKDIYKHPNADKLKLVTLSVGDREVKVVCGANNIETKQIVPLALPWAKIQGEILKEAVIRGERSFGMLCSEKELGLGDDHSGIKILSDKLIPGERVNSYIACDTVFD
;
A
#
# COMPACT_ATOMS: atom_id res chain seq x y z
N MET A 1 -5.32 -18.92 -14.79
CA MET A 1 -3.91 -19.28 -14.47
C MET A 1 -3.18 -17.99 -14.13
N LYS A 2 -2.56 -17.92 -12.95
CA LYS A 2 -1.87 -16.68 -12.52
C LYS A 2 -0.39 -16.74 -12.88
N ILE A 3 0.08 -15.74 -13.59
CA ILE A 3 1.48 -15.62 -14.02
C ILE A 3 2.07 -14.35 -13.42
N LEU A 4 3.16 -14.48 -12.68
CA LEU A 4 3.90 -13.34 -12.14
C LEU A 4 4.85 -12.80 -13.21
N LYS A 5 4.83 -11.49 -13.39
CA LYS A 5 5.71 -10.81 -14.36
C LYS A 5 7.18 -11.04 -14.05
N SER A 6 7.57 -11.01 -12.76
CA SER A 6 8.95 -11.26 -12.34
C SER A 6 9.46 -12.61 -12.81
N TRP A 7 8.64 -13.66 -12.75
CA TRP A 7 9.02 -14.97 -13.24
C TRP A 7 9.31 -14.97 -14.74
N LEU A 8 8.51 -14.24 -15.52
CA LEU A 8 8.75 -14.13 -16.97
C LEU A 8 10.02 -13.33 -17.26
N GLU A 9 10.25 -12.24 -16.56
CA GLU A 9 11.44 -11.41 -16.73
C GLU A 9 12.73 -12.15 -16.38
N ASP A 10 12.71 -13.04 -15.38
CA ASP A 10 13.83 -13.91 -15.03
C ASP A 10 14.21 -14.90 -16.15
N TYR A 11 13.21 -15.37 -16.92
CA TYR A 11 13.47 -16.30 -18.05
C TYR A 11 13.96 -15.61 -19.32
N ILE A 12 13.56 -14.36 -19.55
CA ILE A 12 13.84 -13.67 -20.81
C ILE A 12 14.96 -12.65 -20.69
N ASP A 13 15.50 -12.44 -19.52
CA ASP A 13 16.57 -11.46 -19.21
C ASP A 13 16.30 -10.04 -19.78
N LYS A 14 15.03 -9.66 -19.79
CA LYS A 14 14.55 -8.35 -20.29
C LYS A 14 13.36 -7.87 -19.50
N LYS A 15 13.33 -6.56 -19.23
CA LYS A 15 12.15 -5.91 -18.70
C LYS A 15 11.16 -5.58 -19.80
N ILE A 16 9.91 -6.00 -19.63
CA ILE A 16 8.83 -5.79 -20.60
C ILE A 16 7.72 -4.99 -19.91
N SER A 17 7.11 -4.04 -20.63
CA SER A 17 5.95 -3.31 -20.10
C SER A 17 4.73 -4.23 -19.99
N ASN A 18 3.86 -3.95 -19.01
CA ASN A 18 2.64 -4.73 -18.79
C ASN A 18 1.77 -4.80 -20.06
N LYS A 19 1.59 -3.65 -20.73
CA LYS A 19 0.86 -3.57 -21.99
C LYS A 19 1.43 -4.52 -23.08
N ARG A 20 2.74 -4.59 -23.18
CA ARG A 20 3.40 -5.44 -24.17
C ARG A 20 3.26 -6.93 -23.83
N LEU A 21 3.29 -7.29 -22.55
CA LEU A 21 3.04 -8.67 -22.10
C LEU A 21 1.60 -9.08 -22.37
N GLU A 22 0.63 -8.22 -22.07
CA GLU A 22 -0.77 -8.45 -22.37
C GLU A 22 -1.00 -8.69 -23.88
N GLU A 23 -0.43 -7.85 -24.75
CA GLU A 23 -0.48 -8.05 -26.20
C GLU A 23 0.13 -9.39 -26.64
N ILE A 24 1.26 -9.80 -26.04
CA ILE A 24 1.92 -11.08 -26.34
C ILE A 24 1.01 -12.24 -25.94
N PHE A 25 0.41 -12.22 -24.75
CA PHE A 25 -0.49 -13.27 -24.29
C PHE A 25 -1.71 -13.40 -25.20
N ILE A 26 -2.39 -12.30 -25.50
CA ILE A 26 -3.55 -12.28 -26.40
C ILE A 26 -3.17 -12.83 -27.78
N ASN A 27 -2.05 -12.38 -28.35
CA ASN A 27 -1.59 -12.85 -29.67
C ASN A 27 -1.15 -14.33 -29.66
N SER A 28 -0.82 -14.87 -28.47
CA SER A 28 -0.49 -16.29 -28.29
C SER A 28 -1.74 -17.16 -28.05
N GLY A 29 -2.93 -16.57 -28.07
CA GLY A 29 -4.19 -17.29 -27.86
C GLY A 29 -4.50 -17.52 -26.38
N LEU A 30 -3.83 -16.80 -25.47
CA LEU A 30 -4.15 -16.79 -24.05
C LEU A 30 -5.11 -15.64 -23.75
N GLU A 31 -6.23 -15.95 -23.11
CA GLU A 31 -7.10 -14.93 -22.57
C GLU A 31 -6.49 -14.32 -21.31
N VAL A 32 -6.46 -13.00 -21.23
CA VAL A 32 -6.05 -12.26 -20.05
C VAL A 32 -7.31 -11.68 -19.41
N GLU A 33 -7.77 -12.30 -18.31
CA GLU A 33 -8.99 -11.88 -17.61
C GLU A 33 -8.74 -10.66 -16.72
N ALA A 34 -7.57 -10.57 -16.12
CA ALA A 34 -7.20 -9.46 -15.26
C ALA A 34 -5.69 -9.18 -15.28
N VAL A 35 -5.33 -7.92 -15.18
CA VAL A 35 -3.97 -7.47 -14.90
C VAL A 35 -3.99 -6.76 -13.56
N GLU A 36 -3.52 -7.43 -12.52
CA GLU A 36 -3.46 -6.87 -11.18
C GLU A 36 -2.10 -6.18 -10.98
N THR A 37 -2.09 -4.86 -10.91
CA THR A 37 -0.97 -4.07 -10.42
C THR A 37 -1.23 -3.73 -8.97
N SER A 38 -0.25 -3.94 -8.12
CA SER A 38 -0.44 -4.28 -6.73
C SER A 38 -0.64 -3.13 -5.75
N ILE A 39 -0.08 -1.94 -5.95
CA ILE A 39 -0.29 -0.82 -5.01
C ILE A 39 -1.02 0.31 -5.70
N ASP A 40 -2.16 0.70 -5.12
CA ASP A 40 -2.96 1.82 -5.60
C ASP A 40 -2.19 3.15 -5.54
N ASP A 41 -2.43 4.03 -6.50
CA ASP A 41 -1.82 5.37 -6.57
C ASP A 41 -2.15 6.26 -5.35
N LYS A 42 -3.22 5.94 -4.63
CA LYS A 42 -3.63 6.63 -3.40
C LYS A 42 -2.98 6.05 -2.14
N VAL A 43 -2.07 5.11 -2.28
CA VAL A 43 -1.18 4.72 -1.19
C VAL A 43 0.08 5.58 -1.28
N VAL A 44 0.26 6.44 -0.29
CA VAL A 44 1.33 7.43 -0.27
C VAL A 44 2.31 7.19 0.87
N VAL A 45 3.51 7.69 0.70
CA VAL A 45 4.53 7.73 1.75
C VAL A 45 4.13 8.76 2.79
N ALA A 46 4.10 8.37 4.05
CA ALA A 46 3.79 9.26 5.16
C ALA A 46 4.85 9.16 6.27
N LYS A 47 5.11 10.25 6.97
CA LYS A 47 5.99 10.29 8.13
C LYS A 47 5.17 10.45 9.40
N ILE A 48 5.40 9.59 10.38
CA ILE A 48 4.76 9.67 11.69
C ILE A 48 5.34 10.86 12.46
N LYS A 49 4.48 11.82 12.80
CA LYS A 49 4.83 12.98 13.63
C LYS A 49 4.58 12.71 15.10
N ASP A 50 3.35 12.36 15.43
CA ASP A 50 2.91 12.18 16.81
C ASP A 50 2.03 10.93 16.93
N ILE A 51 2.11 10.29 18.09
CA ILE A 51 1.30 9.12 18.44
C ILE A 51 0.68 9.39 19.81
N TYR A 52 -0.65 9.33 19.87
CA TYR A 52 -1.43 9.51 21.09
C TYR A 52 -2.27 8.26 21.39
N LYS A 53 -2.52 8.01 22.66
CA LYS A 53 -3.46 6.97 23.06
C LYS A 53 -4.87 7.37 22.64
N HIS A 54 -5.66 6.42 22.12
CA HIS A 54 -7.05 6.66 21.77
C HIS A 54 -7.88 6.88 23.05
N PRO A 55 -8.74 7.94 23.12
CA PRO A 55 -9.45 8.25 24.35
C PRO A 55 -10.48 7.20 24.75
N ASN A 56 -11.04 6.48 23.80
CA ASN A 56 -12.15 5.53 24.00
C ASN A 56 -11.77 4.07 23.67
N ALA A 57 -10.49 3.76 23.48
CA ALA A 57 -10.06 2.40 23.15
C ALA A 57 -8.61 2.16 23.57
N ASP A 58 -8.41 1.18 24.46
CA ASP A 58 -7.09 0.90 25.05
C ASP A 58 -6.05 0.35 24.07
N LYS A 59 -6.50 -0.33 23.02
CA LYS A 59 -5.63 -0.96 22.01
C LYS A 59 -5.40 -0.10 20.77
N LEU A 60 -6.05 1.05 20.68
CA LEU A 60 -5.94 1.94 19.53
C LEU A 60 -5.10 3.19 19.87
N LYS A 61 -4.49 3.73 18.82
CA LYS A 61 -3.69 4.95 18.86
C LYS A 61 -4.20 5.95 17.84
N LEU A 62 -4.10 7.22 18.15
CA LEU A 62 -4.29 8.32 17.21
C LEU A 62 -2.92 8.71 16.67
N VAL A 63 -2.75 8.65 15.38
CA VAL A 63 -1.48 8.91 14.70
C VAL A 63 -1.60 10.12 13.81
N THR A 64 -0.77 11.13 14.06
CA THR A 64 -0.62 12.29 13.18
C THR A 64 0.51 12.03 12.20
N LEU A 65 0.22 12.16 10.91
CA LEU A 65 1.11 11.87 9.81
C LEU A 65 1.35 13.11 8.96
N SER A 66 2.58 13.33 8.56
CA SER A 66 2.93 14.29 7.50
C SER A 66 2.91 13.60 6.15
N VAL A 67 2.18 14.20 5.20
CA VAL A 67 2.04 13.73 3.82
C VAL A 67 2.46 14.86 2.89
N GLY A 68 3.75 15.14 2.86
CA GLY A 68 4.28 16.30 2.13
C GLY A 68 3.94 17.62 2.83
N ASP A 69 3.08 18.41 2.23
CA ASP A 69 2.68 19.75 2.67
C ASP A 69 1.47 19.77 3.62
N ARG A 70 0.86 18.61 3.87
CA ARG A 70 -0.33 18.49 4.74
C ARG A 70 -0.16 17.43 5.83
N GLU A 71 -0.99 17.53 6.85
CA GLU A 71 -1.10 16.56 7.92
C GLU A 71 -2.44 15.82 7.87
N VAL A 72 -2.40 14.55 8.18
CA VAL A 72 -3.59 13.72 8.33
C VAL A 72 -3.56 12.96 9.64
N LYS A 73 -4.74 12.64 10.15
CA LYS A 73 -4.90 11.83 11.37
C LYS A 73 -5.55 10.51 11.01
N VAL A 74 -5.01 9.44 11.57
CA VAL A 74 -5.56 8.09 11.42
C VAL A 74 -5.63 7.39 12.76
N VAL A 75 -6.53 6.42 12.86
CA VAL A 75 -6.62 5.50 13.99
C VAL A 75 -5.87 4.23 13.62
N CYS A 76 -4.96 3.77 14.46
CA CYS A 76 -4.13 2.59 14.21
C CYS A 76 -4.07 1.70 15.45
N GLY A 77 -4.22 0.38 15.23
CA GLY A 77 -4.09 -0.64 16.28
C GLY A 77 -2.71 -1.30 16.36
N ALA A 78 -1.79 -0.97 15.47
CA ALA A 78 -0.47 -1.59 15.44
C ALA A 78 0.42 -1.16 16.62
N ASN A 79 1.26 -2.09 17.06
CA ASN A 79 2.18 -1.87 18.18
C ASN A 79 3.59 -1.47 17.75
N ASN A 80 3.94 -1.71 16.49
CA ASN A 80 5.28 -1.49 15.94
C ASN A 80 5.52 -0.09 15.37
N ILE A 81 4.63 0.86 15.64
CA ILE A 81 4.75 2.24 15.14
C ILE A 81 5.44 3.14 16.15
N GLU A 82 6.35 3.98 15.67
CA GLU A 82 7.09 4.98 16.43
C GLU A 82 7.14 6.31 15.68
N THR A 83 7.37 7.39 16.42
CA THR A 83 7.55 8.72 15.80
C THR A 83 8.76 8.74 14.87
N LYS A 84 8.72 9.57 13.83
CA LYS A 84 9.72 9.73 12.78
C LYS A 84 9.82 8.60 11.76
N GLN A 85 9.15 7.47 11.98
CA GLN A 85 9.11 6.39 10.98
C GLN A 85 8.40 6.83 9.69
N ILE A 86 8.84 6.26 8.58
CA ILE A 86 8.21 6.38 7.27
C ILE A 86 7.35 5.13 7.04
N VAL A 87 6.09 5.35 6.72
CA VAL A 87 5.07 4.30 6.61
C VAL A 87 4.18 4.50 5.38
N PRO A 88 3.58 3.43 4.83
CA PRO A 88 2.60 3.56 3.77
C PRO A 88 1.23 3.91 4.34
N LEU A 89 0.63 4.96 3.81
CA LEU A 89 -0.70 5.45 4.15
C LEU A 89 -1.63 5.29 2.95
N ALA A 90 -2.64 4.45 3.08
CA ALA A 90 -3.75 4.40 2.14
C ALA A 90 -4.71 5.56 2.45
N LEU A 91 -4.87 6.45 1.48
CA LEU A 91 -5.82 7.56 1.56
C LEU A 91 -7.25 7.06 1.28
N PRO A 92 -8.30 7.82 1.64
CA PRO A 92 -9.66 7.50 1.24
C PRO A 92 -9.76 7.29 -0.28
N TRP A 93 -10.58 6.30 -0.66
CA TRP A 93 -10.78 5.83 -2.04
C TRP A 93 -9.62 5.00 -2.63
N ALA A 94 -8.58 4.71 -1.87
CA ALA A 94 -7.59 3.70 -2.26
C ALA A 94 -8.23 2.31 -2.31
N LYS A 95 -7.82 1.51 -3.27
CA LYS A 95 -8.21 0.10 -3.38
C LYS A 95 -7.18 -0.77 -2.65
N ILE A 96 -7.62 -1.41 -1.58
CA ILE A 96 -6.80 -2.30 -0.76
C ILE A 96 -7.44 -3.69 -0.75
N GLN A 97 -6.71 -4.69 -1.22
CA GLN A 97 -7.18 -6.09 -1.30
C GLN A 97 -8.57 -6.23 -1.98
N GLY A 98 -8.82 -5.44 -3.02
CA GLY A 98 -10.07 -5.46 -3.77
C GLY A 98 -11.19 -4.60 -3.17
N GLU A 99 -11.01 -4.04 -1.99
CA GLU A 99 -11.99 -3.17 -1.34
C GLU A 99 -11.59 -1.70 -1.40
N ILE A 100 -12.58 -0.83 -1.55
CA ILE A 100 -12.37 0.62 -1.55
C ILE A 100 -12.39 1.13 -0.12
N LEU A 101 -11.25 1.71 0.30
CA LEU A 101 -11.12 2.35 1.60
C LEU A 101 -11.96 3.64 1.66
N LYS A 102 -12.70 3.82 2.74
CA LYS A 102 -13.45 5.04 3.03
C LYS A 102 -12.97 5.68 4.31
N GLU A 103 -13.24 6.96 4.48
CA GLU A 103 -13.11 7.59 5.79
C GLU A 103 -13.99 6.85 6.81
N ALA A 104 -13.47 6.68 8.00
CA ALA A 104 -14.18 5.99 9.08
C ALA A 104 -14.15 6.80 10.38
N VAL A 105 -15.18 6.63 11.19
CA VAL A 105 -15.18 7.07 12.58
C VAL A 105 -15.02 5.83 13.45
N ILE A 106 -13.91 5.75 14.16
CA ILE A 106 -13.55 4.58 14.96
C ILE A 106 -13.57 4.99 16.43
N ARG A 107 -14.56 4.47 17.15
CA ARG A 107 -14.77 4.80 18.58
C ARG A 107 -14.84 6.31 18.86
N GLY A 108 -15.49 7.08 17.96
CA GLY A 108 -15.66 8.52 18.07
C GLY A 108 -14.55 9.37 17.45
N GLU A 109 -13.45 8.77 17.04
CA GLU A 109 -12.33 9.46 16.39
C GLU A 109 -12.31 9.22 14.88
N ARG A 110 -12.13 10.31 14.13
CA ARG A 110 -12.10 10.26 12.66
C ARG A 110 -10.75 9.77 12.17
N SER A 111 -10.77 8.73 11.32
CA SER A 111 -9.61 8.21 10.64
C SER A 111 -9.65 8.57 9.15
N PHE A 112 -8.68 9.35 8.70
CA PHE A 112 -8.56 9.82 7.32
C PHE A 112 -7.62 8.94 6.51
N GLY A 113 -7.84 7.65 6.54
CA GLY A 113 -7.03 6.67 5.86
C GLY A 113 -6.65 5.50 6.76
N MET A 114 -5.73 4.67 6.27
CA MET A 114 -5.27 3.47 6.95
C MET A 114 -3.77 3.26 6.73
N LEU A 115 -3.03 2.99 7.79
CA LEU A 115 -1.66 2.50 7.68
C LEU A 115 -1.67 1.04 7.23
N CYS A 116 -0.79 0.68 6.30
CA CYS A 116 -0.80 -0.62 5.66
C CYS A 116 0.32 -1.54 6.16
N SER A 117 -0.01 -2.82 6.33
CA SER A 117 0.94 -3.92 6.49
C SER A 117 1.46 -4.42 5.14
N GLU A 118 2.44 -5.32 5.14
CA GLU A 118 2.90 -5.99 3.91
C GLU A 118 1.77 -6.72 3.19
N LYS A 119 0.89 -7.39 3.94
CA LYS A 119 -0.24 -8.12 3.37
C LYS A 119 -1.22 -7.20 2.67
N GLU A 120 -1.56 -6.08 3.26
CA GLU A 120 -2.46 -5.08 2.66
C GLU A 120 -1.89 -4.43 1.42
N LEU A 121 -0.57 -4.30 1.35
CA LEU A 121 0.14 -3.82 0.16
C LEU A 121 0.35 -4.88 -0.93
N GLY A 122 0.04 -6.15 -0.65
CA GLY A 122 0.30 -7.25 -1.58
C GLY A 122 1.79 -7.62 -1.71
N LEU A 123 2.62 -7.27 -0.73
CA LEU A 123 4.06 -7.54 -0.72
C LEU A 123 4.44 -8.85 -0.04
N GLY A 124 3.54 -9.42 0.74
CA GLY A 124 3.76 -10.64 1.50
C GLY A 124 2.54 -10.99 2.35
N ASP A 125 2.70 -11.94 3.25
CA ASP A 125 1.62 -12.43 4.13
C ASP A 125 1.64 -11.82 5.53
N ASP A 126 2.67 -11.03 5.86
CA ASP A 126 2.80 -10.42 7.18
C ASP A 126 1.76 -9.32 7.39
N HIS A 127 0.94 -9.52 8.42
CA HIS A 127 -0.08 -8.57 8.89
C HIS A 127 0.05 -8.29 10.40
N SER A 128 1.17 -8.68 11.02
CA SER A 128 1.41 -8.50 12.44
C SER A 128 1.63 -7.04 12.85
N GLY A 129 1.97 -6.18 11.89
CA GLY A 129 2.21 -4.75 12.09
C GLY A 129 2.24 -3.97 10.80
N ILE A 130 2.48 -2.67 10.92
CA ILE A 130 2.61 -1.78 9.77
C ILE A 130 3.96 -2.00 9.10
N LYS A 131 3.97 -1.95 7.76
CA LYS A 131 5.22 -1.96 6.99
C LYS A 131 6.00 -0.68 7.26
N ILE A 132 7.23 -0.82 7.74
CA ILE A 132 8.12 0.32 7.93
C ILE A 132 8.95 0.48 6.65
N LEU A 133 8.87 1.68 6.07
CA LEU A 133 9.59 2.02 4.84
C LEU A 133 10.95 2.64 5.15
N SER A 134 11.81 2.74 4.13
CA SER A 134 13.09 3.42 4.25
C SER A 134 12.91 4.91 4.60
N ASP A 135 13.74 5.42 5.47
CA ASP A 135 13.79 6.83 5.88
C ASP A 135 14.20 7.80 4.75
N LYS A 136 14.70 7.25 3.63
CA LYS A 136 15.07 8.00 2.43
C LYS A 136 13.88 8.36 1.54
N LEU A 137 12.71 7.76 1.77
CA LEU A 137 11.52 8.04 0.97
C LEU A 137 10.90 9.39 1.33
N ILE A 138 10.34 10.05 0.34
CA ILE A 138 9.80 11.40 0.47
C ILE A 138 8.31 11.34 0.83
N PRO A 139 7.89 11.87 2.00
CA PRO A 139 6.47 11.94 2.35
C PRO A 139 5.65 12.70 1.30
N GLY A 140 4.49 12.16 0.96
CA GLY A 140 3.59 12.70 -0.05
C GLY A 140 3.71 12.05 -1.42
N GLU A 141 4.81 11.36 -1.71
CA GLU A 141 4.97 10.62 -2.95
C GLU A 141 4.25 9.27 -2.91
N ARG A 142 3.97 8.71 -4.08
CA ARG A 142 3.29 7.41 -4.19
C ARG A 142 4.22 6.29 -3.78
N VAL A 143 3.73 5.35 -2.99
CA VAL A 143 4.51 4.18 -2.57
C VAL A 143 4.92 3.33 -3.75
N ASN A 144 4.05 3.19 -4.76
CA ASN A 144 4.34 2.41 -5.97
C ASN A 144 5.45 3.01 -6.85
N SER A 145 5.89 4.24 -6.60
CA SER A 145 7.07 4.82 -7.24
C SER A 145 8.38 4.25 -6.71
N TYR A 146 8.37 3.71 -5.50
CA TYR A 146 9.56 3.19 -4.81
C TYR A 146 9.55 1.66 -4.69
N ILE A 147 8.37 1.08 -4.53
CA ILE A 147 8.20 -0.36 -4.37
C ILE A 147 7.55 -0.91 -5.64
N ALA A 148 8.33 -1.65 -6.41
CA ALA A 148 7.80 -2.41 -7.52
C ALA A 148 7.08 -3.63 -6.94
N CYS A 149 5.78 -3.64 -7.04
CA CYS A 149 5.03 -4.85 -6.84
C CYS A 149 5.03 -5.67 -8.11
N ASP A 150 4.99 -6.97 -7.95
CA ASP A 150 4.89 -7.87 -9.07
C ASP A 150 3.51 -7.73 -9.73
N THR A 151 3.49 -7.73 -11.05
CA THR A 151 2.25 -7.72 -11.80
C THR A 151 1.79 -9.15 -12.01
N VAL A 152 0.56 -9.43 -11.67
CA VAL A 152 -0.09 -10.73 -11.89
C VAL A 152 -0.97 -10.63 -13.12
N PHE A 153 -0.76 -11.51 -14.09
CA PHE A 153 -1.66 -11.74 -15.21
C PHE A 153 -2.50 -13.00 -14.92
N ASP A 154 -3.81 -12.87 -14.91
CA ASP A 154 -4.76 -13.96 -14.74
C ASP A 154 -5.57 -14.19 -16.02
#